data_13db7b4dc1a402870159bd7974e724f6
#
_entry.id   13db7b4dc1a402870159bd7974e724f6
#
_cell.length_a   1.000
_cell.length_b   1.000
_cell.length_c   1.000
_cell.angle_alpha   90.00
_cell.angle_beta   90.00
_cell.angle_gamma   90.00
#
_symmetry.space_group_name_H-M   'P 1'
#
loop_
_entity.id
_entity.type
_entity.pdbx_description
1 polymer ?
#
loop_
_entity_poly.entity_id
_entity_poly.type
_entity_poly.pdbx_seq_one_letter_code
_entity_poly.pdbx_strand_id
1 'polypeptide(L)'
;MEQMDKVKKNFGFGCMRLPMNGDQVDIAETTRMVDEFLAQGFNYFDTAHGYIGGKSELALKECLTSRYPREAYSLTDKLTDSYFKTETDIRPFFESQLEACGVDYFDFYLMHAQNADNFKKFKACRAYETAFALKAEGRIRHVGLSFHDRAEVLDQILTEYPQIEVVQIQFNYLDYDDIAVQSRKCYEVCRKHGKPVLVMEPVKGGSLVNLPEEAKKVLDDLHGGSPASYAIRFAAGFPGMMMVLSGMSNMEQMKDNLSYMRDFKPLNEIELAAVNKVQEIFHKMNMIPCTACRYCVEGCPKQISIPDLFAIMNIKQLHHDWNADYYYEEVHTAPGRRASDCLKCGKCEKICPQHLPIRKLLEEVAKEFDKPEA
;
A
#
# COMPACT_ATOMS: atom_id res chain seq x y z
N MET A 1 5.44 -14.76 18.00
CA MET A 1 4.40 -14.74 16.95
C MET A 1 4.36 -16.13 16.37
N GLU A 2 3.26 -16.85 16.54
CA GLU A 2 3.07 -18.08 15.81
C GLU A 2 3.17 -17.75 14.31
N GLN A 3 3.96 -18.53 13.60
CA GLN A 3 4.15 -18.40 12.17
C GLN A 3 2.81 -18.72 11.52
N MET A 4 2.16 -17.73 10.90
CA MET A 4 0.89 -17.95 10.23
C MET A 4 1.11 -18.93 9.07
N ASP A 5 0.60 -20.13 9.24
CA ASP A 5 0.65 -21.26 8.30
C ASP A 5 2.06 -21.49 7.68
N LYS A 6 2.12 -21.59 6.35
CA LYS A 6 3.30 -21.96 5.56
C LYS A 6 4.29 -20.82 5.31
N VAL A 7 4.02 -19.61 5.82
CA VAL A 7 4.89 -18.44 5.54
C VAL A 7 6.29 -18.68 6.13
N LYS A 8 7.29 -18.75 5.28
CA LYS A 8 8.66 -19.13 5.67
C LYS A 8 9.52 -17.94 6.08
N LYS A 9 9.35 -16.79 5.40
CA LYS A 9 10.15 -15.56 5.60
C LYS A 9 9.26 -14.34 5.46
N ASN A 10 9.68 -13.21 6.02
CA ASN A 10 8.94 -11.95 6.05
C ASN A 10 9.05 -11.11 4.78
N PHE A 11 9.22 -11.74 3.61
CA PHE A 11 9.31 -11.06 2.32
C PHE A 11 8.49 -11.80 1.27
N GLY A 12 7.68 -11.07 0.49
CA GLY A 12 6.74 -11.59 -0.46
C GLY A 12 6.86 -10.96 -1.86
N PHE A 13 6.49 -11.73 -2.87
CA PHE A 13 6.43 -11.30 -4.25
C PHE A 13 5.07 -10.65 -4.53
N GLY A 14 5.05 -9.30 -4.65
CA GLY A 14 3.88 -8.54 -5.08
C GLY A 14 3.72 -8.63 -6.60
N CYS A 15 2.61 -9.23 -7.05
CA CYS A 15 2.40 -9.57 -8.46
C CYS A 15 1.65 -8.48 -9.27
N MET A 16 1.58 -7.25 -8.76
CA MET A 16 1.04 -6.10 -9.48
C MET A 16 1.97 -5.59 -10.60
N ARG A 17 3.27 -5.85 -10.50
CA ARG A 17 4.30 -5.32 -11.39
C ARG A 17 5.16 -6.44 -12.01
N LEU A 18 4.50 -7.51 -12.47
CA LEU A 18 5.18 -8.60 -13.17
C LEU A 18 5.90 -8.09 -14.43
N PRO A 19 6.97 -8.79 -14.88
CA PRO A 19 7.63 -8.49 -16.15
C PRO A 19 6.64 -8.44 -17.31
N MET A 20 6.79 -7.44 -18.17
CA MET A 20 5.88 -7.22 -19.30
C MET A 20 6.61 -7.29 -20.63
N ASN A 21 5.97 -7.90 -21.64
CA ASN A 21 6.35 -7.85 -23.04
C ASN A 21 5.19 -7.20 -23.82
N GLY A 22 5.32 -5.90 -24.07
CA GLY A 22 4.20 -5.10 -24.55
C GLY A 22 3.09 -5.01 -23.51
N ASP A 23 1.88 -5.44 -23.88
CA ASP A 23 0.69 -5.48 -23.03
C ASP A 23 0.47 -6.85 -22.35
N GLN A 24 1.33 -7.83 -22.59
CA GLN A 24 1.25 -9.16 -22.01
C GLN A 24 2.31 -9.37 -20.93
N VAL A 25 2.01 -10.23 -19.95
CA VAL A 25 3.01 -10.66 -18.96
C VAL A 25 4.08 -11.50 -19.68
N ASP A 26 5.35 -11.19 -19.44
CA ASP A 26 6.46 -12.05 -19.87
C ASP A 26 6.48 -13.32 -18.99
N ILE A 27 5.81 -14.34 -19.45
CA ILE A 27 5.68 -15.63 -18.75
C ILE A 27 7.05 -16.30 -18.54
N ALA A 28 7.95 -16.18 -19.52
CA ALA A 28 9.28 -16.80 -19.41
C ALA A 28 10.13 -16.16 -18.31
N GLU A 29 10.17 -14.82 -18.25
CA GLU A 29 10.86 -14.10 -17.20
C GLU A 29 10.17 -14.29 -15.83
N THR A 30 8.85 -14.18 -15.78
CA THR A 30 8.07 -14.40 -14.55
C THR A 30 8.30 -15.80 -13.99
N THR A 31 8.34 -16.82 -14.85
CA THR A 31 8.64 -18.22 -14.46
C THR A 31 10.01 -18.34 -13.82
N ARG A 32 11.06 -17.74 -14.43
CA ARG A 32 12.41 -17.74 -13.86
C ARG A 32 12.48 -17.05 -12.51
N MET A 33 11.75 -15.94 -12.35
CA MET A 33 11.68 -15.20 -11.09
C MET A 33 10.95 -16.01 -10.01
N VAL A 34 9.85 -16.67 -10.32
CA VAL A 34 9.15 -17.57 -9.40
C VAL A 34 10.06 -18.72 -8.94
N ASP A 35 10.80 -19.32 -9.87
CA ASP A 35 11.73 -20.42 -9.58
C ASP A 35 12.85 -19.96 -8.64
N GLU A 36 13.46 -18.79 -8.91
CA GLU A 36 14.50 -18.21 -8.07
C GLU A 36 13.96 -17.87 -6.67
N PHE A 37 12.77 -17.25 -6.59
CA PHE A 37 12.13 -16.86 -5.33
C PHE A 37 11.91 -18.08 -4.42
N LEU A 38 11.35 -19.14 -4.96
CA LEU A 38 11.12 -20.40 -4.23
C LEU A 38 12.42 -21.09 -3.86
N ALA A 39 13.41 -21.13 -4.78
CA ALA A 39 14.72 -21.74 -4.53
C ALA A 39 15.50 -21.07 -3.39
N GLN A 40 15.32 -19.73 -3.19
CA GLN A 40 15.90 -18.98 -2.08
C GLN A 40 15.12 -19.13 -0.76
N GLY A 41 14.07 -19.95 -0.74
CA GLY A 41 13.31 -20.29 0.46
C GLY A 41 12.20 -19.30 0.82
N PHE A 42 11.82 -18.41 -0.10
CA PHE A 42 10.64 -17.55 0.02
C PHE A 42 9.44 -18.24 -0.61
N ASN A 43 8.22 -17.91 -0.16
CA ASN A 43 7.06 -18.61 -0.66
C ASN A 43 5.73 -17.82 -0.63
N TYR A 44 5.76 -16.52 -0.40
CA TYR A 44 4.55 -15.71 -0.30
C TYR A 44 4.34 -14.91 -1.59
N PHE A 45 3.17 -15.05 -2.22
CA PHE A 45 2.76 -14.35 -3.44
C PHE A 45 1.48 -13.58 -3.18
N ASP A 46 1.42 -12.31 -3.64
CA ASP A 46 0.28 -11.41 -3.45
C ASP A 46 -0.24 -10.93 -4.80
N THR A 47 -1.52 -11.21 -5.08
CA THR A 47 -2.20 -10.77 -6.29
C THR A 47 -3.54 -10.11 -5.97
N ALA A 48 -4.24 -9.65 -6.99
CA ALA A 48 -5.62 -9.23 -7.00
C ALA A 48 -6.18 -9.30 -8.41
N HIS A 49 -7.47 -9.52 -8.55
CA HIS A 49 -8.14 -9.68 -9.85
C HIS A 49 -7.87 -8.53 -10.84
N GLY A 50 -7.85 -7.29 -10.35
CA GLY A 50 -7.60 -6.11 -11.19
C GLY A 50 -6.14 -5.91 -11.60
N TYR A 51 -5.19 -6.67 -11.05
CA TYR A 51 -3.77 -6.45 -11.34
C TYR A 51 -3.43 -6.79 -12.79
N ILE A 52 -2.76 -5.85 -13.46
CA ILE A 52 -2.37 -5.96 -14.88
C ILE A 52 -3.61 -6.26 -15.77
N GLY A 53 -4.76 -5.65 -15.48
CA GLY A 53 -5.99 -5.87 -16.22
C GLY A 53 -6.49 -7.33 -16.16
N GLY A 54 -6.36 -7.99 -15.02
CA GLY A 54 -6.76 -9.38 -14.80
C GLY A 54 -5.71 -10.42 -15.21
N LYS A 55 -4.53 -10.00 -15.69
CA LYS A 55 -3.50 -10.92 -16.20
C LYS A 55 -2.61 -11.51 -15.10
N SER A 56 -2.58 -10.92 -13.90
CA SER A 56 -1.72 -11.38 -12.81
C SER A 56 -2.13 -12.77 -12.29
N GLU A 57 -3.41 -13.02 -12.07
CA GLU A 57 -3.92 -14.32 -11.64
C GLU A 57 -3.60 -15.42 -12.68
N LEU A 58 -3.85 -15.13 -13.96
CA LEU A 58 -3.57 -16.06 -15.07
C LEU A 58 -2.07 -16.36 -15.18
N ALA A 59 -1.22 -15.36 -15.03
CA ALA A 59 0.23 -15.54 -15.05
C ALA A 59 0.70 -16.41 -13.86
N LEU A 60 0.14 -16.20 -12.67
CA LEU A 60 0.44 -17.04 -11.51
C LEU A 60 -0.03 -18.49 -11.71
N LYS A 61 -1.16 -18.71 -12.39
CA LYS A 61 -1.58 -20.06 -12.77
C LYS A 61 -0.52 -20.74 -13.64
N GLU A 62 0.00 -20.04 -14.62
CA GLU A 62 0.99 -20.60 -15.55
C GLU A 62 2.38 -20.75 -14.92
N CYS A 63 2.85 -19.71 -14.21
CA CYS A 63 4.22 -19.66 -13.69
C CYS A 63 4.40 -20.36 -12.34
N LEU A 64 3.37 -20.49 -11.52
CA LEU A 64 3.44 -20.95 -10.15
C LEU A 64 2.54 -22.16 -9.90
N THR A 65 1.21 -21.98 -9.95
CA THR A 65 0.29 -22.94 -9.33
C THR A 65 0.15 -24.24 -10.12
N SER A 66 0.31 -24.21 -11.45
CA SER A 66 0.35 -25.42 -12.29
C SER A 66 1.69 -26.19 -12.23
N ARG A 67 2.73 -25.57 -11.65
CA ARG A 67 4.10 -26.10 -11.67
C ARG A 67 4.58 -26.63 -10.31
N TYR A 68 4.05 -26.07 -9.23
CA TYR A 68 4.47 -26.39 -7.86
C TYR A 68 3.33 -26.98 -7.04
N PRO A 69 3.62 -27.92 -6.13
CA PRO A 69 2.60 -28.46 -5.23
C PRO A 69 2.04 -27.34 -4.34
N ARG A 70 0.75 -27.44 -4.00
CA ARG A 70 0.01 -26.39 -3.26
C ARG A 70 0.64 -25.98 -1.92
N GLU A 71 1.38 -26.90 -1.31
CA GLU A 71 2.09 -26.73 -0.04
C GLU A 71 3.38 -25.89 -0.18
N ALA A 72 3.89 -25.73 -1.39
CA ALA A 72 5.15 -25.03 -1.64
C ALA A 72 5.04 -23.51 -1.48
N TYR A 73 3.82 -22.95 -1.65
CA TYR A 73 3.60 -21.51 -1.67
C TYR A 73 2.37 -21.10 -0.84
N SER A 74 2.39 -19.83 -0.40
CA SER A 74 1.24 -19.12 0.13
C SER A 74 0.75 -18.11 -0.89
N LEU A 75 -0.55 -18.09 -1.18
CA LEU A 75 -1.16 -17.22 -2.17
C LEU A 75 -2.21 -16.32 -1.51
N THR A 76 -2.05 -15.02 -1.74
CA THR A 76 -3.02 -13.99 -1.33
C THR A 76 -3.76 -13.46 -2.54
N ASP A 77 -5.07 -13.37 -2.42
CA ASP A 77 -5.93 -12.66 -3.36
C ASP A 77 -6.89 -11.73 -2.63
N LYS A 78 -7.69 -10.92 -3.35
CA LYS A 78 -8.45 -9.84 -2.76
C LYS A 78 -9.87 -9.73 -3.35
N LEU A 79 -10.85 -9.46 -2.48
CA LEU A 79 -12.19 -9.06 -2.89
C LEU A 79 -12.19 -7.57 -3.22
N THR A 80 -12.25 -7.23 -4.49
CA THR A 80 -12.24 -5.84 -4.97
C THR A 80 -13.67 -5.34 -5.20
N ASP A 81 -13.98 -4.15 -4.74
CA ASP A 81 -15.31 -3.54 -4.71
C ASP A 81 -15.99 -3.43 -6.08
N SER A 82 -15.24 -3.19 -7.15
CA SER A 82 -15.75 -3.03 -8.52
C SER A 82 -16.35 -4.30 -9.12
N TYR A 83 -16.10 -5.47 -8.53
CA TYR A 83 -16.54 -6.77 -9.07
C TYR A 83 -17.77 -7.35 -8.38
N PHE A 84 -18.40 -6.65 -7.42
CA PHE A 84 -19.66 -7.06 -6.80
C PHE A 84 -20.56 -5.84 -6.50
N LYS A 85 -21.85 -6.05 -6.52
CA LYS A 85 -22.88 -5.05 -6.17
C LYS A 85 -23.78 -5.52 -5.04
N THR A 86 -23.89 -6.82 -4.83
CA THR A 86 -24.75 -7.47 -3.84
C THR A 86 -23.99 -8.63 -3.17
N GLU A 87 -24.52 -9.13 -2.05
CA GLU A 87 -23.98 -10.33 -1.38
C GLU A 87 -23.86 -11.54 -2.32
N THR A 88 -24.87 -11.70 -3.20
CA THR A 88 -24.94 -12.86 -4.09
C THR A 88 -23.88 -12.87 -5.19
N ASP A 89 -23.25 -11.73 -5.47
CA ASP A 89 -22.18 -11.64 -6.48
C ASP A 89 -20.83 -12.13 -5.94
N ILE A 90 -20.64 -12.12 -4.62
CA ILE A 90 -19.32 -12.33 -3.99
C ILE A 90 -18.82 -13.76 -4.19
N ARG A 91 -19.65 -14.77 -3.96
CA ARG A 91 -19.26 -16.17 -4.12
C ARG A 91 -18.91 -16.54 -5.57
N PRO A 92 -19.73 -16.20 -6.58
CA PRO A 92 -19.37 -16.44 -7.98
C PRO A 92 -18.06 -15.74 -8.37
N PHE A 93 -17.84 -14.52 -7.90
CA PHE A 93 -16.58 -13.81 -8.13
C PHE A 93 -15.39 -14.52 -7.48
N PHE A 94 -15.51 -14.93 -6.22
CA PHE A 94 -14.48 -15.69 -5.52
C PHE A 94 -14.14 -16.99 -6.23
N GLU A 95 -15.14 -17.74 -6.72
CA GLU A 95 -14.91 -18.98 -7.48
C GLU A 95 -14.18 -18.69 -8.80
N SER A 96 -14.49 -17.59 -9.48
CA SER A 96 -13.78 -17.21 -10.71
C SER A 96 -12.30 -16.88 -10.45
N GLN A 97 -11.96 -16.31 -9.30
CA GLN A 97 -10.57 -16.06 -8.89
C GLN A 97 -9.81 -17.36 -8.61
N LEU A 98 -10.45 -18.31 -7.93
CA LEU A 98 -9.86 -19.65 -7.73
C LEU A 98 -9.57 -20.34 -9.06
N GLU A 99 -10.48 -20.26 -10.02
CA GLU A 99 -10.30 -20.81 -11.37
C GLU A 99 -9.17 -20.10 -12.11
N ALA A 100 -9.13 -18.75 -12.06
CA ALA A 100 -8.09 -17.92 -12.68
C ALA A 100 -6.71 -18.24 -12.13
N CYS A 101 -6.60 -18.42 -10.81
CA CYS A 101 -5.36 -18.80 -10.14
C CYS A 101 -5.05 -20.30 -10.23
N GLY A 102 -6.02 -21.16 -10.58
CA GLY A 102 -5.87 -22.61 -10.63
C GLY A 102 -5.64 -23.25 -9.26
N VAL A 103 -6.37 -22.82 -8.23
CA VAL A 103 -6.26 -23.30 -6.84
C VAL A 103 -7.64 -23.60 -6.25
N ASP A 104 -7.69 -24.42 -5.19
CA ASP A 104 -8.93 -24.77 -4.49
C ASP A 104 -9.21 -23.87 -3.28
N TYR A 105 -8.20 -23.15 -2.80
CA TYR A 105 -8.29 -22.21 -1.66
C TYR A 105 -7.21 -21.13 -1.74
N PHE A 106 -7.46 -19.98 -1.09
CA PHE A 106 -6.44 -18.97 -0.82
C PHE A 106 -5.91 -19.09 0.62
N ASP A 107 -4.59 -18.87 0.79
CA ASP A 107 -4.01 -18.80 2.14
C ASP A 107 -4.45 -17.51 2.84
N PHE A 108 -4.48 -16.40 2.09
CA PHE A 108 -4.99 -15.12 2.58
C PHE A 108 -5.99 -14.55 1.58
N TYR A 109 -7.09 -14.01 2.08
CA TYR A 109 -8.07 -13.29 1.25
C TYR A 109 -8.41 -11.97 1.89
N LEU A 110 -8.14 -10.86 1.18
CA LEU A 110 -8.21 -9.52 1.75
C LEU A 110 -9.43 -8.77 1.20
N MET A 111 -10.15 -8.06 2.08
CA MET A 111 -11.09 -7.01 1.67
C MET A 111 -10.27 -5.88 1.07
N HIS A 112 -10.35 -5.68 -0.26
CA HIS A 112 -9.43 -4.83 -1.02
C HIS A 112 -9.70 -3.35 -0.80
N ALA A 113 -8.62 -2.55 -0.70
CA ALA A 113 -8.63 -1.08 -0.72
C ALA A 113 -9.66 -0.47 0.23
N GLN A 114 -9.68 -0.93 1.50
CA GLN A 114 -10.64 -0.43 2.48
C GLN A 114 -10.35 1.03 2.84
N ASN A 115 -11.38 1.83 2.69
CA ASN A 115 -11.53 3.20 3.14
C ASN A 115 -12.93 3.37 3.74
N ALA A 116 -13.30 4.56 4.19
CA ALA A 116 -14.59 4.82 4.83
C ALA A 116 -15.80 4.46 3.94
N ASP A 117 -15.71 4.67 2.63
CA ASP A 117 -16.80 4.42 1.70
C ASP A 117 -16.84 2.96 1.24
N ASN A 118 -15.71 2.37 0.90
CA ASN A 118 -15.61 0.93 0.62
C ASN A 118 -16.09 0.12 1.81
N PHE A 119 -15.73 0.49 3.03
CA PHE A 119 -16.21 -0.19 4.23
C PHE A 119 -17.73 -0.22 4.34
N LYS A 120 -18.42 0.89 4.05
CA LYS A 120 -19.88 0.94 4.02
C LYS A 120 -20.48 -0.03 3.00
N LYS A 121 -19.91 -0.06 1.78
CA LYS A 121 -20.33 -0.96 0.71
C LYS A 121 -20.13 -2.43 1.08
N PHE A 122 -18.93 -2.77 1.59
CA PHE A 122 -18.62 -4.14 2.02
C PHE A 122 -19.55 -4.63 3.13
N LYS A 123 -19.88 -3.77 4.10
CA LYS A 123 -20.89 -4.08 5.13
C LYS A 123 -22.27 -4.28 4.52
N ALA A 124 -22.74 -3.37 3.68
CA ALA A 124 -24.05 -3.45 3.06
C ALA A 124 -24.23 -4.74 2.23
N CYS A 125 -23.15 -5.21 1.58
CA CYS A 125 -23.12 -6.46 0.82
C CYS A 125 -22.73 -7.69 1.66
N ARG A 126 -22.57 -7.57 2.99
CA ARG A 126 -22.17 -8.66 3.90
C ARG A 126 -20.88 -9.38 3.44
N ALA A 127 -19.92 -8.60 2.92
CA ALA A 127 -18.70 -9.14 2.34
C ALA A 127 -17.79 -9.80 3.38
N TYR A 128 -17.72 -9.23 4.59
CA TYR A 128 -16.95 -9.79 5.69
C TYR A 128 -17.53 -11.11 6.18
N GLU A 129 -18.86 -11.17 6.35
CA GLU A 129 -19.57 -12.38 6.77
C GLU A 129 -19.43 -13.48 5.72
N THR A 130 -19.50 -13.13 4.43
CA THR A 130 -19.29 -14.09 3.33
C THR A 130 -17.84 -14.62 3.34
N ALA A 131 -16.84 -13.78 3.56
CA ALA A 131 -15.45 -14.22 3.67
C ALA A 131 -15.22 -15.14 4.88
N PHE A 132 -15.82 -14.83 6.03
CA PHE A 132 -15.75 -15.71 7.21
C PHE A 132 -16.47 -17.05 6.98
N ALA A 133 -17.58 -17.07 6.24
CA ALA A 133 -18.23 -18.32 5.83
C ALA A 133 -17.33 -19.15 4.90
N LEU A 134 -16.71 -18.54 3.88
CA LEU A 134 -15.75 -19.20 3.00
C LEU A 134 -14.53 -19.73 3.78
N LYS A 135 -14.08 -19.03 4.83
CA LYS A 135 -13.05 -19.55 5.73
C LYS A 135 -13.54 -20.78 6.52
N ALA A 136 -14.74 -20.75 7.06
CA ALA A 136 -15.32 -21.92 7.75
C ALA A 136 -15.47 -23.14 6.84
N GLU A 137 -15.68 -22.92 5.55
CA GLU A 137 -15.72 -23.97 4.49
C GLU A 137 -14.32 -24.45 4.07
N GLY A 138 -13.24 -23.85 4.57
CA GLY A 138 -11.86 -24.20 4.24
C GLY A 138 -11.37 -23.63 2.91
N ARG A 139 -12.14 -22.72 2.28
CA ARG A 139 -11.79 -22.06 1.01
C ARG A 139 -10.84 -20.86 1.19
N ILE A 140 -10.79 -20.31 2.39
CA ILE A 140 -9.85 -19.25 2.83
C ILE A 140 -9.20 -19.73 4.12
N ARG A 141 -7.88 -19.57 4.24
CA ARG A 141 -7.17 -19.87 5.49
C ARG A 141 -7.23 -18.68 6.45
N HIS A 142 -6.91 -17.48 5.96
CA HIS A 142 -6.90 -16.24 6.75
C HIS A 142 -7.65 -15.14 6.03
N VAL A 143 -8.56 -14.47 6.73
CA VAL A 143 -9.29 -13.29 6.25
C VAL A 143 -8.58 -12.04 6.75
N GLY A 144 -8.31 -11.11 5.84
CA GLY A 144 -7.68 -9.83 6.14
C GLY A 144 -8.31 -8.67 5.38
N LEU A 145 -7.63 -7.52 5.41
CA LEU A 145 -7.97 -6.37 4.60
C LEU A 145 -6.72 -5.63 4.10
N SER A 146 -6.80 -4.96 2.96
CA SER A 146 -5.85 -3.92 2.58
C SER A 146 -6.49 -2.55 2.80
N PHE A 147 -5.70 -1.61 3.32
CA PHE A 147 -6.22 -0.37 3.88
C PHE A 147 -5.54 0.87 3.30
N HIS A 148 -6.36 1.87 2.93
CA HIS A 148 -5.93 3.12 2.33
C HIS A 148 -6.78 4.29 2.85
N ASP A 149 -6.72 4.58 4.16
CA ASP A 149 -7.44 5.70 4.77
C ASP A 149 -6.72 6.13 6.07
N ARG A 150 -7.35 6.99 6.84
CA ARG A 150 -6.86 7.46 8.15
C ARG A 150 -6.99 6.36 9.21
N ALA A 151 -6.11 6.42 10.18
CA ALA A 151 -6.01 5.43 11.25
C ALA A 151 -7.31 5.23 12.06
N GLU A 152 -8.13 6.28 12.19
CA GLU A 152 -9.42 6.21 12.89
C GLU A 152 -10.40 5.27 12.18
N VAL A 153 -10.39 5.24 10.84
CA VAL A 153 -11.23 4.34 10.04
C VAL A 153 -10.77 2.90 10.22
N LEU A 154 -9.45 2.67 10.24
CA LEU A 154 -8.90 1.33 10.51
C LEU A 154 -9.28 0.83 11.91
N ASP A 155 -9.18 1.69 12.93
CA ASP A 155 -9.58 1.36 14.31
C ASP A 155 -11.06 0.99 14.40
N GLN A 156 -11.92 1.72 13.68
CA GLN A 156 -13.34 1.38 13.56
C GLN A 156 -13.54 0.01 12.92
N ILE A 157 -12.92 -0.27 11.77
CA ILE A 157 -13.08 -1.55 11.07
C ILE A 157 -12.65 -2.71 11.96
N LEU A 158 -11.49 -2.63 12.61
CA LEU A 158 -10.96 -3.68 13.45
C LEU A 158 -11.73 -3.86 14.77
N THR A 159 -12.42 -2.82 15.22
CA THR A 159 -13.34 -2.90 16.38
C THR A 159 -14.64 -3.60 15.98
N GLU A 160 -15.21 -3.29 14.81
CA GLU A 160 -16.44 -3.90 14.34
C GLU A 160 -16.24 -5.37 13.88
N TYR A 161 -15.06 -5.68 13.30
CA TYR A 161 -14.71 -7.00 12.78
C TYR A 161 -13.42 -7.55 13.42
N PRO A 162 -13.45 -7.90 14.72
CA PRO A 162 -12.28 -8.41 15.43
C PRO A 162 -11.78 -9.77 14.89
N GLN A 163 -12.56 -10.44 14.05
CA GLN A 163 -12.19 -11.70 13.37
C GLN A 163 -11.19 -11.52 12.23
N ILE A 164 -10.94 -10.28 11.75
CA ILE A 164 -9.88 -9.99 10.80
C ILE A 164 -8.55 -10.42 11.40
N GLU A 165 -7.74 -11.15 10.62
CA GLU A 165 -6.50 -11.77 11.13
C GLU A 165 -5.24 -11.03 10.71
N VAL A 166 -5.23 -10.38 9.55
CA VAL A 166 -4.09 -9.63 9.01
C VAL A 166 -4.54 -8.32 8.39
N VAL A 167 -3.67 -7.32 8.40
CA VAL A 167 -3.93 -6.01 7.80
C VAL A 167 -2.78 -5.62 6.88
N GLN A 168 -3.09 -5.32 5.62
CA GLN A 168 -2.12 -4.79 4.66
C GLN A 168 -2.20 -3.26 4.66
N ILE A 169 -1.09 -2.59 4.96
CA ILE A 169 -0.99 -1.13 4.98
C ILE A 169 0.16 -0.63 4.11
N GLN A 170 0.04 0.59 3.61
CA GLN A 170 1.14 1.33 3.03
C GLN A 170 2.14 1.70 4.12
N PHE A 171 3.42 1.30 3.97
CA PHE A 171 4.43 1.55 4.98
C PHE A 171 5.84 1.64 4.40
N ASN A 172 6.41 2.82 4.47
CA ASN A 172 7.80 3.11 4.11
C ASN A 172 8.30 4.31 4.91
N TYR A 173 9.59 4.61 4.83
CA TYR A 173 10.17 5.64 5.68
C TYR A 173 9.70 7.06 5.34
N LEU A 174 9.26 7.38 4.10
CA LEU A 174 8.70 8.70 3.78
C LEU A 174 7.27 8.87 4.27
N ASP A 175 6.46 7.81 4.16
CA ASP A 175 5.05 7.85 4.56
C ASP A 175 4.87 7.62 6.08
N TYR A 176 5.95 7.26 6.78
CA TYR A 176 5.90 6.89 8.20
C TYR A 176 5.24 7.96 9.06
N ASP A 177 5.66 9.21 8.96
CA ASP A 177 5.09 10.36 9.67
C ASP A 177 4.26 11.28 8.76
N ASP A 178 3.98 10.86 7.50
CA ASP A 178 3.15 11.63 6.59
C ASP A 178 1.71 11.74 7.12
N ILE A 179 1.15 12.95 7.04
CA ILE A 179 -0.17 13.25 7.61
C ILE A 179 -1.33 12.74 6.77
N ALA A 180 -1.14 12.58 5.46
CA ALA A 180 -2.18 12.08 4.56
C ALA A 180 -2.24 10.55 4.58
N VAL A 181 -1.09 9.88 4.52
CA VAL A 181 -0.97 8.41 4.49
C VAL A 181 -1.08 7.81 5.88
N GLN A 182 -0.52 8.46 6.90
CA GLN A 182 -0.56 8.06 8.31
C GLN A 182 -0.01 6.66 8.60
N SER A 183 1.05 6.23 7.90
CA SER A 183 1.58 4.86 8.02
C SER A 183 1.85 4.43 9.46
N ARG A 184 2.54 5.29 10.26
CA ARG A 184 2.81 5.00 11.67
C ARG A 184 1.54 4.81 12.48
N LYS A 185 0.56 5.70 12.33
CA LYS A 185 -0.69 5.61 13.10
C LYS A 185 -1.49 4.35 12.72
N CYS A 186 -1.55 4.00 11.42
CA CYS A 186 -2.18 2.76 10.97
C CYS A 186 -1.47 1.53 11.56
N TYR A 187 -0.12 1.54 11.57
CA TYR A 187 0.67 0.49 12.24
C TYR A 187 0.36 0.40 13.74
N GLU A 188 0.30 1.53 14.45
CA GLU A 188 -0.03 1.57 15.89
C GLU A 188 -1.43 1.00 16.16
N VAL A 189 -2.42 1.27 15.29
CA VAL A 189 -3.75 0.65 15.33
C VAL A 189 -3.66 -0.87 15.15
N CYS A 190 -2.92 -1.36 14.16
CA CYS A 190 -2.70 -2.81 14.00
C CYS A 190 -2.11 -3.43 15.26
N ARG A 191 -1.11 -2.77 15.88
CA ARG A 191 -0.49 -3.23 17.13
C ARG A 191 -1.47 -3.24 18.30
N LYS A 192 -2.30 -2.20 18.42
CA LYS A 192 -3.36 -2.10 19.45
C LYS A 192 -4.33 -3.29 19.36
N HIS A 193 -4.72 -3.68 18.16
CA HIS A 193 -5.63 -4.80 17.91
C HIS A 193 -4.93 -6.17 17.81
N GLY A 194 -3.60 -6.21 17.99
CA GLY A 194 -2.81 -7.47 17.92
C GLY A 194 -2.76 -8.07 16.52
N LYS A 195 -2.93 -7.26 15.46
CA LYS A 195 -2.96 -7.75 14.09
C LYS A 195 -1.56 -7.72 13.45
N PRO A 196 -1.10 -8.85 12.88
CA PRO A 196 0.08 -8.86 12.01
C PRO A 196 -0.11 -7.96 10.80
N VAL A 197 0.99 -7.32 10.36
CA VAL A 197 0.99 -6.35 9.28
C VAL A 197 1.62 -6.94 8.02
N LEU A 198 0.92 -6.79 6.90
CA LEU A 198 1.47 -6.94 5.56
C LEU A 198 1.80 -5.54 5.05
N VAL A 199 3.01 -5.34 4.56
CA VAL A 199 3.45 -4.04 4.04
C VAL A 199 3.28 -4.00 2.53
N MET A 200 2.56 -3.00 2.05
CA MET A 200 2.57 -2.59 0.64
C MET A 200 3.33 -1.27 0.47
N GLU A 201 3.78 -0.98 -0.75
CA GLU A 201 4.54 0.23 -1.10
C GLU A 201 5.83 0.47 -0.28
N PRO A 202 6.63 -0.58 0.04
CA PRO A 202 7.84 -0.40 0.83
C PRO A 202 8.87 0.51 0.14
N VAL A 203 8.83 0.60 -1.19
CA VAL A 203 9.71 1.44 -2.02
C VAL A 203 8.95 2.60 -2.69
N LYS A 204 7.70 2.88 -2.26
CA LYS A 204 6.86 3.99 -2.75
C LYS A 204 6.84 4.08 -4.28
N GLY A 205 6.35 3.01 -4.94
CA GLY A 205 6.25 2.94 -6.40
C GLY A 205 7.58 2.99 -7.14
N GLY A 206 8.72 2.92 -6.44
CA GLY A 206 10.07 3.06 -6.99
C GLY A 206 10.75 4.39 -6.63
N SER A 207 10.04 5.36 -6.04
CA SER A 207 10.61 6.65 -5.64
C SER A 207 11.76 6.51 -4.64
N LEU A 208 11.70 5.50 -3.77
CA LEU A 208 12.76 5.21 -2.79
C LEU A 208 13.91 4.38 -3.36
N VAL A 209 13.84 4.04 -4.64
CA VAL A 209 14.95 3.42 -5.40
C VAL A 209 15.63 4.46 -6.29
N ASN A 210 14.84 5.31 -6.93
CA ASN A 210 15.31 6.39 -7.79
C ASN A 210 15.40 7.70 -7.01
N LEU A 211 16.35 7.75 -6.07
CA LEU A 211 16.53 8.89 -5.17
C LEU A 211 17.14 10.10 -5.88
N PRO A 212 16.81 11.34 -5.45
CA PRO A 212 17.60 12.53 -5.78
C PRO A 212 19.07 12.34 -5.42
N GLU A 213 19.98 12.96 -6.19
CA GLU A 213 21.44 12.74 -6.06
C GLU A 213 21.96 12.97 -4.64
N GLU A 214 21.47 14.02 -3.96
CA GLU A 214 21.85 14.33 -2.57
C GLU A 214 21.42 13.21 -1.60
N ALA A 215 20.21 12.69 -1.75
CA ALA A 215 19.67 11.61 -0.93
C ALA A 215 20.36 10.27 -1.25
N LYS A 216 20.59 10.00 -2.53
CA LYS A 216 21.33 8.81 -2.99
C LYS A 216 22.72 8.75 -2.38
N LYS A 217 23.47 9.86 -2.42
CA LYS A 217 24.81 9.94 -1.84
C LYS A 217 24.84 9.57 -0.35
N VAL A 218 23.83 9.96 0.43
CA VAL A 218 23.77 9.60 1.87
C VAL A 218 23.75 8.09 2.08
N LEU A 219 23.05 7.33 1.23
CA LEU A 219 22.99 5.87 1.34
C LEU A 219 24.21 5.19 0.71
N ASP A 220 24.70 5.72 -0.42
CA ASP A 220 25.90 5.18 -1.09
C ASP A 220 27.15 5.26 -0.19
N ASP A 221 27.30 6.33 0.59
CA ASP A 221 28.42 6.52 1.54
C ASP A 221 28.45 5.44 2.65
N LEU A 222 27.35 4.71 2.89
CA LEU A 222 27.31 3.58 3.83
C LEU A 222 27.87 2.28 3.25
N HIS A 223 27.95 2.15 1.94
CA HIS A 223 28.39 0.92 1.23
C HIS A 223 27.62 -0.36 1.67
N GLY A 224 26.38 -0.20 2.15
CA GLY A 224 25.59 -1.27 2.79
C GLY A 224 24.52 -1.94 1.92
N GLY A 225 24.44 -1.57 0.63
CA GLY A 225 23.46 -2.15 -0.32
C GLY A 225 22.75 -1.11 -1.17
N SER A 226 21.77 -1.55 -1.95
CA SER A 226 20.97 -0.69 -2.82
C SER A 226 20.03 0.22 -2.01
N PRO A 227 19.53 1.34 -2.56
CA PRO A 227 18.47 2.14 -1.93
C PRO A 227 17.23 1.30 -1.57
N ALA A 228 16.85 0.31 -2.41
CA ALA A 228 15.78 -0.62 -2.11
C ALA A 228 16.03 -1.41 -0.82
N SER A 229 17.30 -1.80 -0.55
CA SER A 229 17.64 -2.56 0.65
C SER A 229 17.33 -1.78 1.94
N TYR A 230 17.61 -0.49 1.96
CA TYR A 230 17.30 0.36 3.12
C TYR A 230 15.80 0.54 3.31
N ALA A 231 15.05 0.75 2.23
CA ALA A 231 13.59 0.94 2.29
C ALA A 231 12.86 -0.33 2.75
N ILE A 232 13.20 -1.48 2.17
CA ILE A 232 12.57 -2.77 2.51
C ILE A 232 12.97 -3.22 3.91
N ARG A 233 14.26 -3.09 4.30
CA ARG A 233 14.72 -3.44 5.64
C ARG A 233 14.18 -2.50 6.72
N PHE A 234 13.96 -1.21 6.40
CA PHE A 234 13.23 -0.29 7.27
C PHE A 234 11.84 -0.85 7.60
N ALA A 235 11.04 -1.14 6.57
CA ALA A 235 9.70 -1.66 6.76
C ALA A 235 9.68 -3.01 7.50
N ALA A 236 10.57 -3.92 7.14
CA ALA A 236 10.66 -5.25 7.74
C ALA A 236 11.16 -5.25 9.20
N GLY A 237 11.82 -4.19 9.65
CA GLY A 237 12.45 -4.09 10.97
C GLY A 237 11.50 -3.84 12.14
N PHE A 238 10.24 -3.51 11.89
CA PHE A 238 9.28 -3.19 12.95
C PHE A 238 8.63 -4.46 13.54
N PRO A 239 8.40 -4.49 14.85
CA PRO A 239 7.70 -5.60 15.51
C PRO A 239 6.29 -5.81 14.94
N GLY A 240 5.94 -7.06 14.59
CA GLY A 240 4.62 -7.38 14.03
C GLY A 240 4.49 -7.21 12.52
N MET A 241 5.55 -6.76 11.84
CA MET A 241 5.61 -6.84 10.38
C MET A 241 5.78 -8.31 9.97
N MET A 242 4.70 -8.90 9.50
CA MET A 242 4.68 -10.31 9.08
C MET A 242 5.27 -10.47 7.68
N MET A 243 4.98 -9.52 6.80
CA MET A 243 5.32 -9.62 5.38
C MET A 243 5.61 -8.23 4.79
N VAL A 244 6.68 -8.12 4.02
CA VAL A 244 6.94 -6.93 3.18
C VAL A 244 6.83 -7.36 1.73
N LEU A 245 5.88 -6.75 1.00
CA LEU A 245 5.61 -7.06 -0.40
C LEU A 245 6.42 -6.15 -1.32
N SER A 246 7.20 -6.74 -2.21
CA SER A 246 7.91 -6.00 -3.25
C SER A 246 7.41 -6.41 -4.63
N GLY A 247 7.01 -5.42 -5.44
CA GLY A 247 6.80 -5.62 -6.87
C GLY A 247 8.15 -5.59 -7.58
N MET A 248 8.51 -6.70 -8.22
CA MET A 248 9.76 -6.85 -8.96
C MET A 248 9.43 -7.16 -10.42
N SER A 249 9.98 -6.37 -11.33
CA SER A 249 9.66 -6.43 -12.77
C SER A 249 10.74 -7.09 -13.62
N ASN A 250 11.83 -7.54 -13.00
CA ASN A 250 12.92 -8.26 -13.66
C ASN A 250 13.76 -9.05 -12.65
N MET A 251 14.63 -9.92 -13.17
CA MET A 251 15.49 -10.79 -12.36
C MET A 251 16.55 -10.00 -11.56
N GLU A 252 16.99 -8.83 -12.04
CA GLU A 252 17.97 -8.00 -11.31
C GLU A 252 17.38 -7.48 -10.00
N GLN A 253 16.18 -6.90 -10.04
CA GLN A 253 15.45 -6.46 -8.84
C GLN A 253 15.16 -7.64 -7.90
N MET A 254 14.78 -8.80 -8.44
CA MET A 254 14.56 -10.02 -7.65
C MET A 254 15.84 -10.40 -6.89
N LYS A 255 16.97 -10.53 -7.58
CA LYS A 255 18.24 -10.92 -6.96
C LYS A 255 18.73 -9.90 -5.95
N ASP A 256 18.58 -8.61 -6.22
CA ASP A 256 18.92 -7.56 -5.27
C ASP A 256 18.10 -7.72 -3.98
N ASN A 257 16.78 -7.79 -4.08
CA ASN A 257 15.90 -7.91 -2.92
C ASN A 257 16.15 -9.21 -2.12
N LEU A 258 16.35 -10.34 -2.80
CA LEU A 258 16.64 -11.62 -2.15
C LEU A 258 18.01 -11.61 -1.43
N SER A 259 19.00 -10.85 -1.92
CA SER A 259 20.35 -10.81 -1.38
C SER A 259 20.40 -10.38 0.09
N TYR A 260 19.56 -9.43 0.50
CA TYR A 260 19.48 -8.92 1.87
C TYR A 260 18.27 -9.44 2.67
N MET A 261 17.24 -9.97 2.01
CA MET A 261 16.08 -10.54 2.73
C MET A 261 16.25 -12.03 3.06
N ARG A 262 17.15 -12.76 2.38
CA ARG A 262 17.44 -14.16 2.68
C ARG A 262 17.94 -14.34 4.13
N ASP A 263 18.91 -13.52 4.53
CA ASP A 263 19.50 -13.49 5.87
C ASP A 263 19.19 -12.14 6.53
N PHE A 264 17.90 -11.82 6.60
CA PHE A 264 17.39 -10.51 7.02
C PHE A 264 18.00 -10.01 8.32
N LYS A 265 18.47 -8.76 8.28
CA LYS A 265 18.88 -7.98 9.44
C LYS A 265 18.16 -6.62 9.40
N PRO A 266 17.54 -6.19 10.51
CA PRO A 266 16.97 -4.85 10.58
C PRO A 266 18.08 -3.79 10.39
N LEU A 267 17.68 -2.56 10.06
CA LEU A 267 18.62 -1.46 9.98
C LEU A 267 19.27 -1.21 11.36
N ASN A 268 20.57 -0.98 11.37
CA ASN A 268 21.28 -0.54 12.56
C ASN A 268 21.13 0.97 12.77
N GLU A 269 21.65 1.50 13.88
CA GLU A 269 21.51 2.91 14.25
C GLU A 269 22.13 3.87 13.21
N ILE A 270 23.23 3.50 12.56
CA ILE A 270 23.88 4.32 11.53
C ILE A 270 23.02 4.34 10.26
N GLU A 271 22.50 3.21 9.85
CA GLU A 271 21.61 3.08 8.69
C GLU A 271 20.28 3.84 8.93
N LEU A 272 19.73 3.74 10.14
CA LEU A 272 18.51 4.51 10.52
C LEU A 272 18.78 6.02 10.50
N ALA A 273 19.93 6.47 11.01
CA ALA A 273 20.31 7.89 10.94
C ALA A 273 20.46 8.39 9.50
N ALA A 274 20.99 7.56 8.60
CA ALA A 274 21.08 7.88 7.18
C ALA A 274 19.69 7.95 6.51
N VAL A 275 18.81 7.00 6.81
CA VAL A 275 17.40 7.04 6.34
C VAL A 275 16.68 8.30 6.83
N ASN A 276 16.85 8.69 8.11
CA ASN A 276 16.29 9.94 8.63
C ASN A 276 16.82 11.17 7.88
N LYS A 277 18.12 11.18 7.53
CA LYS A 277 18.69 12.26 6.73
C LYS A 277 18.12 12.31 5.31
N VAL A 278 17.86 11.15 4.70
CA VAL A 278 17.13 11.07 3.42
C VAL A 278 15.74 11.68 3.54
N GLN A 279 14.99 11.35 4.61
CA GLN A 279 13.67 11.96 4.88
C GLN A 279 13.77 13.50 4.99
N GLU A 280 14.77 14.02 5.71
CA GLU A 280 14.99 15.47 5.83
C GLU A 280 15.24 16.14 4.48
N ILE A 281 16.00 15.47 3.59
CA ILE A 281 16.25 15.97 2.23
C ILE A 281 14.93 16.06 1.46
N PHE A 282 14.10 15.01 1.47
CA PHE A 282 12.80 15.04 0.82
C PHE A 282 11.87 16.10 1.40
N HIS A 283 11.84 16.27 2.74
CA HIS A 283 11.03 17.31 3.38
C HIS A 283 11.45 18.72 2.97
N LYS A 284 12.76 18.96 2.76
CA LYS A 284 13.26 20.26 2.25
C LYS A 284 12.90 20.52 0.80
N MET A 285 12.65 19.46 0.03
CA MET A 285 12.21 19.55 -1.37
C MET A 285 10.70 19.83 -1.49
N ASN A 286 9.94 19.72 -0.40
CA ASN A 286 8.51 19.99 -0.43
C ASN A 286 8.24 21.41 -0.91
N MET A 287 7.47 21.53 -1.99
CA MET A 287 7.13 22.81 -2.61
C MET A 287 6.15 23.63 -1.74
N ILE A 288 5.32 22.95 -0.96
CA ILE A 288 4.39 23.56 0.00
C ILE A 288 4.85 23.22 1.42
N PRO A 289 5.51 24.17 2.13
CA PRO A 289 6.08 23.93 3.46
C PRO A 289 5.02 24.04 4.58
N CYS A 290 3.95 23.26 4.46
CA CYS A 290 2.88 23.19 5.44
C CYS A 290 3.31 22.35 6.66
N THR A 291 3.17 22.90 7.87
CA THR A 291 3.49 22.20 9.13
C THR A 291 2.34 21.39 9.71
N ALA A 292 1.24 21.28 9.00
CA ALA A 292 0.05 20.52 9.39
C ALA A 292 -0.55 20.90 10.76
N CYS A 293 -0.40 22.14 11.20
CA CYS A 293 -0.96 22.63 12.48
C CYS A 293 -2.50 22.65 12.53
N ARG A 294 -3.19 22.54 11.37
CA ARG A 294 -4.64 22.43 11.15
C ARG A 294 -5.49 23.65 11.56
N TYR A 295 -4.91 24.74 12.04
CA TYR A 295 -5.69 25.96 12.39
C TYR A 295 -6.55 26.49 11.23
N CYS A 296 -6.09 26.30 9.97
CA CYS A 296 -6.82 26.73 8.79
C CYS A 296 -8.08 25.88 8.50
N VAL A 297 -8.18 24.67 9.05
CA VAL A 297 -9.32 23.75 8.82
C VAL A 297 -10.52 24.18 9.68
N GLU A 298 -10.30 24.46 10.98
CA GLU A 298 -11.36 24.84 11.92
C GLU A 298 -12.14 26.08 11.48
N GLY A 299 -11.44 27.06 10.89
CA GLY A 299 -12.04 28.30 10.40
C GLY A 299 -12.58 28.23 8.96
N CYS A 300 -12.43 27.11 8.26
CA CYS A 300 -12.84 26.96 6.86
C CYS A 300 -14.36 26.72 6.73
N PRO A 301 -15.12 27.63 6.07
CA PRO A 301 -16.56 27.45 5.88
C PRO A 301 -16.94 26.19 5.09
N LYS A 302 -16.01 25.71 4.24
CA LYS A 302 -16.15 24.50 3.43
C LYS A 302 -15.51 23.28 4.08
N GLN A 303 -14.88 23.44 5.24
CA GLN A 303 -14.17 22.37 5.96
C GLN A 303 -13.18 21.58 5.07
N ILE A 304 -12.50 22.29 4.16
CA ILE A 304 -11.47 21.71 3.30
C ILE A 304 -10.30 21.25 4.17
N SER A 305 -9.86 20.02 4.01
CA SER A 305 -8.69 19.45 4.71
C SER A 305 -7.37 20.00 4.16
N ILE A 306 -7.19 21.31 4.22
CA ILE A 306 -6.10 22.06 3.57
C ILE A 306 -4.71 21.43 3.77
N PRO A 307 -4.28 21.05 5.01
CA PRO A 307 -2.97 20.45 5.20
C PRO A 307 -2.80 19.10 4.49
N ASP A 308 -3.86 18.29 4.49
CA ASP A 308 -3.84 16.98 3.85
C ASP A 308 -3.72 17.14 2.32
N LEU A 309 -4.47 18.08 1.72
CA LEU A 309 -4.38 18.37 0.29
C LEU A 309 -2.99 18.90 -0.10
N PHE A 310 -2.33 19.68 0.76
CA PHE A 310 -0.97 20.16 0.52
C PHE A 310 0.07 19.03 0.61
N ALA A 311 -0.09 18.10 1.56
CA ALA A 311 0.75 16.91 1.63
C ALA A 311 0.62 16.06 0.37
N ILE A 312 -0.62 15.81 -0.08
CA ILE A 312 -0.91 15.07 -1.31
C ILE A 312 -0.29 15.76 -2.53
N MET A 313 -0.39 17.09 -2.64
CA MET A 313 0.22 17.85 -3.73
C MET A 313 1.75 17.71 -3.73
N ASN A 314 2.39 17.76 -2.56
CA ASN A 314 3.84 17.51 -2.44
C ASN A 314 4.19 16.09 -2.89
N ILE A 315 3.42 15.07 -2.48
CA ILE A 315 3.60 13.68 -2.93
C ILE A 315 3.50 13.60 -4.46
N LYS A 316 2.48 14.22 -5.06
CA LYS A 316 2.27 14.23 -6.52
C LYS A 316 3.44 14.86 -7.26
N GLN A 317 3.89 16.01 -6.81
CA GLN A 317 4.95 16.79 -7.47
C GLN A 317 6.33 16.16 -7.34
N LEU A 318 6.66 15.60 -6.17
CA LEU A 318 7.99 15.02 -5.90
C LEU A 318 8.14 13.60 -6.41
N HIS A 319 7.07 12.81 -6.36
CA HIS A 319 7.16 11.37 -6.61
C HIS A 319 6.37 10.91 -7.83
N HIS A 320 5.55 11.79 -8.44
CA HIS A 320 4.59 11.43 -9.50
C HIS A 320 3.77 10.18 -9.15
N ASP A 321 3.50 10.01 -7.84
CA ASP A 321 2.87 8.83 -7.27
C ASP A 321 1.37 8.82 -7.61
N TRP A 322 0.91 7.74 -8.23
CA TRP A 322 -0.52 7.53 -8.54
C TRP A 322 -1.39 7.48 -7.28
N ASN A 323 -0.84 7.05 -6.13
CA ASN A 323 -1.56 7.06 -4.87
C ASN A 323 -2.02 8.48 -4.46
N ALA A 324 -1.32 9.53 -4.90
CA ALA A 324 -1.75 10.90 -4.62
C ALA A 324 -3.16 11.17 -5.17
N ASP A 325 -3.46 10.70 -6.38
CA ASP A 325 -4.80 10.84 -6.98
C ASP A 325 -5.84 10.09 -6.14
N TYR A 326 -5.55 8.85 -5.73
CA TYR A 326 -6.41 8.06 -4.86
C TYR A 326 -6.67 8.75 -3.50
N TYR A 327 -5.62 9.20 -2.82
CA TYR A 327 -5.78 9.89 -1.53
C TYR A 327 -6.55 11.20 -1.65
N TYR A 328 -6.36 11.92 -2.76
CA TYR A 328 -7.16 13.10 -3.03
C TYR A 328 -8.64 12.76 -3.22
N GLU A 329 -8.96 11.86 -4.16
CA GLU A 329 -10.34 11.55 -4.57
C GLU A 329 -11.13 10.78 -3.49
N GLU A 330 -10.51 9.76 -2.89
CA GLU A 330 -11.21 8.74 -2.10
C GLU A 330 -11.09 8.95 -0.58
N VAL A 331 -10.07 9.71 -0.13
CA VAL A 331 -9.76 9.79 1.31
C VAL A 331 -9.95 11.20 1.88
N HIS A 332 -9.41 12.22 1.24
CA HIS A 332 -9.29 13.55 1.83
C HIS A 332 -10.24 14.58 1.25
N THR A 333 -10.97 14.28 0.19
CA THR A 333 -12.02 15.13 -0.37
C THR A 333 -13.40 14.49 -0.29
N ALA A 334 -14.41 15.32 -0.47
CA ALA A 334 -15.81 14.93 -0.59
C ALA A 334 -16.54 16.03 -1.37
N PRO A 335 -17.73 15.77 -1.93
CA PRO A 335 -18.52 16.81 -2.58
C PRO A 335 -18.68 18.04 -1.68
N GLY A 336 -18.33 19.21 -2.20
CA GLY A 336 -18.35 20.48 -1.48
C GLY A 336 -17.13 20.76 -0.55
N ARG A 337 -16.11 19.87 -0.56
CA ARG A 337 -14.88 19.99 0.25
C ARG A 337 -13.59 19.81 -0.56
N ARG A 338 -13.68 19.85 -1.88
CA ARG A 338 -12.55 19.78 -2.79
C ARG A 338 -11.76 21.10 -2.77
N ALA A 339 -10.56 21.11 -3.34
CA ALA A 339 -9.78 22.34 -3.43
C ALA A 339 -10.50 23.43 -4.26
N SER A 340 -11.21 23.05 -5.32
CA SER A 340 -12.04 23.92 -6.16
C SER A 340 -13.25 24.53 -5.44
N ASP A 341 -13.71 23.93 -4.33
CA ASP A 341 -14.82 24.46 -3.51
C ASP A 341 -14.43 25.66 -2.63
N CYS A 342 -13.17 26.09 -2.70
CA CYS A 342 -12.65 27.20 -1.90
C CYS A 342 -13.39 28.51 -2.20
N LEU A 343 -14.04 29.09 -1.18
CA LEU A 343 -14.75 30.36 -1.29
C LEU A 343 -13.83 31.60 -1.35
N LYS A 344 -12.52 31.41 -1.34
CA LYS A 344 -11.49 32.48 -1.37
C LYS A 344 -11.64 33.53 -0.26
N CYS A 345 -12.27 33.18 0.87
CA CYS A 345 -12.58 34.09 1.97
C CYS A 345 -11.35 34.57 2.77
N GLY A 346 -10.19 33.92 2.61
CA GLY A 346 -8.91 34.32 3.23
C GLY A 346 -8.78 34.06 4.74
N LYS A 347 -9.75 33.41 5.39
CA LYS A 347 -9.68 33.12 6.84
C LYS A 347 -8.50 32.23 7.18
N CYS A 348 -8.22 31.21 6.35
CA CYS A 348 -7.12 30.28 6.52
C CYS A 348 -5.74 30.94 6.46
N GLU A 349 -5.54 31.94 5.59
CA GLU A 349 -4.28 32.69 5.47
C GLU A 349 -4.00 33.59 6.67
N LYS A 350 -5.07 34.21 7.26
CA LYS A 350 -4.94 35.07 8.43
C LYS A 350 -4.47 34.33 9.68
N ILE A 351 -4.79 33.02 9.79
CA ILE A 351 -4.48 32.19 10.95
C ILE A 351 -3.25 31.31 10.73
N CYS A 352 -2.73 31.24 9.51
CA CYS A 352 -1.61 30.37 9.17
C CYS A 352 -0.30 30.86 9.79
N PRO A 353 0.34 30.11 10.71
CA PRO A 353 1.61 30.53 11.33
C PRO A 353 2.77 30.58 10.33
N GLN A 354 2.64 29.87 9.20
CA GLN A 354 3.65 29.83 8.13
C GLN A 354 3.41 30.91 7.06
N HIS A 355 2.35 31.72 7.20
CA HIS A 355 1.97 32.76 6.24
C HIS A 355 1.85 32.27 4.79
N LEU A 356 1.40 31.01 4.61
CA LEU A 356 1.24 30.42 3.28
C LEU A 356 0.13 31.12 2.49
N PRO A 357 0.31 31.33 1.17
CA PRO A 357 -0.72 31.87 0.29
C PRO A 357 -1.75 30.78 -0.05
N ILE A 358 -2.51 30.33 0.96
CA ILE A 358 -3.34 29.12 0.93
C ILE A 358 -4.35 29.15 -0.22
N ARG A 359 -4.96 30.30 -0.51
CA ARG A 359 -5.95 30.40 -1.61
C ARG A 359 -5.32 30.10 -2.96
N LYS A 360 -4.11 30.65 -3.23
CA LYS A 360 -3.38 30.41 -4.47
C LYS A 360 -2.93 28.94 -4.53
N LEU A 361 -2.42 28.40 -3.44
CA LEU A 361 -2.01 26.98 -3.39
C LEU A 361 -3.19 26.02 -3.60
N LEU A 362 -4.39 26.34 -3.07
CA LEU A 362 -5.59 25.56 -3.35
C LEU A 362 -6.03 25.65 -4.81
N GLU A 363 -5.82 26.78 -5.50
CA GLU A 363 -6.05 26.88 -6.94
C GLU A 363 -5.08 25.96 -7.74
N GLU A 364 -3.83 25.87 -7.29
CA GLU A 364 -2.85 24.96 -7.90
C GLU A 364 -3.22 23.49 -7.66
N VAL A 365 -3.64 23.15 -6.44
CA VAL A 365 -4.17 21.82 -6.10
C VAL A 365 -5.39 21.48 -6.96
N ALA A 366 -6.38 22.39 -7.04
CA ALA A 366 -7.57 22.17 -7.86
C ALA A 366 -7.24 21.99 -9.35
N LYS A 367 -6.27 22.73 -9.86
CA LYS A 367 -5.81 22.59 -11.24
C LYS A 367 -5.17 21.24 -11.52
N GLU A 368 -4.50 20.65 -10.53
CA GLU A 368 -3.88 19.32 -10.66
C GLU A 368 -4.91 18.19 -10.55
N PHE A 369 -5.79 18.25 -9.55
CA PHE A 369 -6.65 17.12 -9.17
C PHE A 369 -8.12 17.29 -9.61
N ASP A 370 -8.69 18.50 -9.58
CA ASP A 370 -10.10 18.76 -9.93
C ASP A 370 -10.25 19.02 -11.45
N LYS A 371 -9.72 18.13 -12.28
CA LYS A 371 -9.90 18.23 -13.73
C LYS A 371 -11.37 17.99 -14.06
N PRO A 372 -11.98 18.78 -15.00
CA PRO A 372 -13.31 18.45 -15.46
C PRO A 372 -13.30 17.03 -16.05
N GLU A 373 -14.34 16.26 -15.73
CA GLU A 373 -14.57 14.97 -16.39
C GLU A 373 -14.57 15.18 -17.92
N ALA A 374 -13.73 14.42 -18.61
CA ALA A 374 -13.55 14.50 -20.05
C ALA A 374 -14.72 13.87 -20.79
#